data_24e0fc18e722a4ba72135cad10a7dc7d
#
_entry.id   24e0fc18e722a4ba72135cad10a7dc7d
#
_cell.length_a   1.000
_cell.length_b   1.000
_cell.length_c   1.000
_cell.angle_alpha   90.00
_cell.angle_beta   90.00
_cell.angle_gamma   90.00
#
_symmetry.space_group_name_H-M   'P 1'
#
loop_
_entity.id
_entity.type
_entity.pdbx_description
1 polymer ?
#
loop_
_entity_poly.entity_id
_entity_poly.type
_entity_poly.pdbx_seq_one_letter_code
_entity_poly.pdbx_strand_id
1 'polypeptide(L)'
;FTADKVQFDVDFVIHLAAIADVRRSLKEPELYWKTNVEYSKKIFDLCYKNNIPVVYASSSCVHAWWKSPYGTSKKAMEAIAHPGQIGLRFTTVFGEGARDTMLMSRIRNGTVKFATEHIRDLIFVEDIVSAIMIFVNTGTKNKNTTYEVGTGQGTKVSDIVKHAGYNVPTQEGQDAEADDNTANNSELRKLGWKPTLTAKEWIDIRIAVDYTNRLGEPK
;
A
#
# COMPACT_ATOMS: atom_id res chain seq x y z
N PHE A 1 19.14 -10.38 -11.49
CA PHE A 1 18.59 -9.45 -12.49
C PHE A 1 19.76 -8.65 -13.06
N THR A 2 20.23 -9.01 -14.22
CA THR A 2 21.19 -8.19 -14.99
C THR A 2 20.36 -7.33 -15.92
N ALA A 3 20.11 -6.08 -15.55
CA ALA A 3 19.31 -5.12 -16.31
C ALA A 3 19.86 -4.86 -17.74
N ASP A 4 21.12 -5.22 -17.97
CA ASP A 4 21.82 -4.96 -19.23
C ASP A 4 21.34 -5.80 -20.43
N LYS A 5 20.44 -6.77 -20.21
CA LYS A 5 19.89 -7.65 -21.27
C LYS A 5 18.36 -7.59 -21.41
N VAL A 6 17.68 -6.71 -20.70
CA VAL A 6 16.23 -6.57 -20.81
C VAL A 6 15.91 -5.57 -21.90
N GLN A 7 15.48 -6.07 -23.05
CA GLN A 7 14.91 -5.25 -24.11
C GLN A 7 13.44 -4.98 -23.71
N PHE A 8 13.13 -3.72 -23.39
CA PHE A 8 11.77 -3.30 -23.04
C PHE A 8 11.04 -2.89 -24.34
N ASP A 9 10.22 -3.78 -24.85
CA ASP A 9 9.21 -3.47 -25.86
C ASP A 9 7.86 -3.26 -25.15
N VAL A 10 7.77 -2.17 -24.39
CA VAL A 10 6.59 -1.81 -23.59
C VAL A 10 6.37 -0.31 -23.61
N ASP A 11 5.12 0.11 -23.59
CA ASP A 11 4.71 1.52 -23.60
C ASP A 11 4.66 2.15 -22.20
N PHE A 12 4.61 1.33 -21.16
CA PHE A 12 4.42 1.78 -19.77
C PHE A 12 4.95 0.75 -18.77
N VAL A 13 5.52 1.20 -17.66
CA VAL A 13 5.97 0.31 -16.57
C VAL A 13 5.21 0.63 -15.28
N ILE A 14 4.59 -0.41 -14.69
CA ILE A 14 4.03 -0.39 -13.35
C ILE A 14 4.98 -1.16 -12.43
N HIS A 15 5.77 -0.45 -11.62
CA HIS A 15 6.78 -1.03 -10.77
C HIS A 15 6.27 -1.22 -9.34
N LEU A 16 5.72 -2.40 -9.05
CA LEU A 16 5.21 -2.78 -7.72
C LEU A 16 6.18 -3.69 -6.95
N ALA A 17 7.23 -4.19 -7.60
CA ALA A 17 8.18 -5.11 -7.00
C ALA A 17 8.97 -4.43 -5.86
N ALA A 18 8.71 -4.88 -4.64
CA ALA A 18 9.37 -4.40 -3.43
C ALA A 18 9.17 -5.39 -2.28
N ILE A 19 10.00 -5.28 -1.24
CA ILE A 19 9.73 -5.91 0.05
C ILE A 19 8.99 -4.88 0.91
N ALA A 20 7.79 -5.24 1.39
CA ALA A 20 6.86 -4.32 2.07
C ALA A 20 6.42 -4.87 3.44
N ASP A 21 7.36 -5.01 4.38
CA ASP A 21 7.10 -5.42 5.75
C ASP A 21 7.99 -4.59 6.70
N VAL A 22 7.35 -3.67 7.45
CA VAL A 22 8.05 -2.75 8.37
C VAL A 22 8.85 -3.52 9.41
N ARG A 23 8.26 -4.56 10.02
CA ARG A 23 8.88 -5.31 11.11
C ARG A 23 10.06 -6.17 10.65
N ARG A 24 9.92 -6.80 9.50
CA ARG A 24 10.99 -7.57 8.88
C ARG A 24 12.16 -6.66 8.50
N SER A 25 11.90 -5.42 8.07
CA SER A 25 12.94 -4.48 7.67
C SER A 25 13.95 -4.17 8.80
N LEU A 26 13.51 -4.20 10.07
CA LEU A 26 14.39 -4.00 11.21
C LEU A 26 15.44 -5.11 11.36
N LYS A 27 15.14 -6.31 10.86
CA LYS A 27 16.03 -7.48 10.92
C LYS A 27 16.93 -7.63 9.69
N GLU A 28 16.46 -7.15 8.55
CA GLU A 28 17.09 -7.35 7.25
C GLU A 28 17.24 -6.02 6.46
N PRO A 29 17.80 -4.95 7.04
CA PRO A 29 17.80 -3.60 6.43
C PRO A 29 18.52 -3.58 5.07
N GLU A 30 19.60 -4.30 4.91
CA GLU A 30 20.39 -4.37 3.66
C GLU A 30 19.58 -4.99 2.51
N LEU A 31 18.77 -6.01 2.81
CA LEU A 31 17.90 -6.64 1.82
C LEU A 31 16.85 -5.65 1.31
N TYR A 32 16.30 -4.80 2.20
CA TYR A 32 15.35 -3.75 1.82
C TYR A 32 16.01 -2.67 0.96
N TRP A 33 17.23 -2.25 1.31
CA TRP A 33 17.97 -1.30 0.50
C TRP A 33 18.25 -1.84 -0.89
N LYS A 34 18.85 -3.03 -0.97
CA LYS A 34 19.16 -3.68 -2.24
C LYS A 34 17.93 -3.86 -3.14
N THR A 35 16.83 -4.37 -2.56
CA THR A 35 15.62 -4.68 -3.34
C THR A 35 14.86 -3.43 -3.72
N ASN A 36 14.57 -2.55 -2.74
CA ASN A 36 13.68 -1.43 -2.96
C ASN A 36 14.40 -0.21 -3.58
N VAL A 37 15.72 -0.05 -3.38
CA VAL A 37 16.46 1.11 -3.88
C VAL A 37 17.32 0.74 -5.09
N GLU A 38 18.28 -0.19 -4.93
CA GLU A 38 19.25 -0.46 -6.00
C GLU A 38 18.61 -1.10 -7.23
N TYR A 39 17.69 -2.06 -7.02
CA TYR A 39 16.99 -2.68 -8.17
C TYR A 39 15.97 -1.74 -8.79
N SER A 40 15.26 -0.93 -7.99
CA SER A 40 14.37 0.10 -8.53
C SER A 40 15.11 1.14 -9.34
N LYS A 41 16.32 1.56 -8.87
CA LYS A 41 17.16 2.50 -9.63
C LYS A 41 17.47 1.98 -11.02
N LYS A 42 17.83 0.70 -11.17
CA LYS A 42 18.11 0.09 -12.48
C LYS A 42 16.89 0.17 -13.42
N ILE A 43 15.69 -0.10 -12.89
CA ILE A 43 14.44 0.00 -13.65
C ILE A 43 14.18 1.46 -14.04
N PHE A 44 14.31 2.40 -13.11
CA PHE A 44 14.07 3.81 -13.31
C PHE A 44 15.01 4.40 -14.38
N ASP A 45 16.32 4.10 -14.26
CA ASP A 45 17.33 4.55 -15.22
C ASP A 45 17.07 3.99 -16.64
N LEU A 46 16.70 2.70 -16.72
CA LEU A 46 16.41 2.05 -17.98
C LEU A 46 15.15 2.63 -18.66
N CYS A 47 14.08 2.81 -17.89
CA CYS A 47 12.86 3.42 -18.40
C CYS A 47 13.08 4.88 -18.82
N TYR A 48 13.84 5.65 -18.05
CA TYR A 48 14.17 7.03 -18.39
C TYR A 48 14.96 7.15 -19.69
N LYS A 49 15.99 6.31 -19.88
CA LYS A 49 16.79 6.26 -21.12
C LYS A 49 15.95 5.93 -22.36
N ASN A 50 14.90 5.14 -22.19
CA ASN A 50 14.03 4.72 -23.30
C ASN A 50 12.73 5.54 -23.39
N ASN A 51 12.59 6.63 -22.64
CA ASN A 51 11.39 7.47 -22.57
C ASN A 51 10.11 6.70 -22.20
N ILE A 52 10.22 5.62 -21.42
CA ILE A 52 9.10 4.81 -20.95
C ILE A 52 8.57 5.41 -19.64
N PRO A 53 7.29 5.81 -19.58
CA PRO A 53 6.68 6.32 -18.36
C PRO A 53 6.59 5.21 -17.29
N VAL A 54 6.74 5.62 -16.01
CA VAL A 54 6.73 4.71 -14.87
C VAL A 54 5.80 5.22 -13.80
N VAL A 55 4.97 4.32 -13.26
CA VAL A 55 4.33 4.48 -11.96
C VAL A 55 4.90 3.43 -11.01
N TYR A 56 5.27 3.84 -9.81
CA TYR A 56 5.86 2.92 -8.84
C TYR A 56 5.19 2.99 -7.46
N ALA A 57 5.20 1.85 -6.74
CA ALA A 57 4.67 1.76 -5.39
C ALA A 57 5.62 2.42 -4.38
N SER A 58 5.25 3.60 -3.90
CA SER A 58 5.77 4.18 -2.67
C SER A 58 4.91 3.80 -1.47
N SER A 59 5.01 4.50 -0.35
CA SER A 59 4.30 4.18 0.89
C SER A 59 4.05 5.43 1.73
N SER A 60 2.96 5.46 2.49
CA SER A 60 2.74 6.45 3.55
C SER A 60 3.84 6.46 4.61
N CYS A 61 4.61 5.37 4.76
CA CYS A 61 5.76 5.31 5.66
C CYS A 61 6.86 6.33 5.35
N VAL A 62 6.86 6.96 4.17
CA VAL A 62 7.79 8.05 3.81
C VAL A 62 7.64 9.30 4.69
N HIS A 63 6.48 9.50 5.32
CA HIS A 63 6.24 10.63 6.22
C HIS A 63 6.94 10.48 7.58
N ALA A 64 7.21 9.23 7.99
CA ALA A 64 7.99 8.88 9.18
C ALA A 64 9.12 7.91 8.80
N TRP A 65 9.82 8.21 7.70
CA TRP A 65 10.80 7.32 7.08
C TRP A 65 11.92 6.87 8.03
N TRP A 66 12.29 7.70 9.00
CA TRP A 66 13.33 7.42 9.99
C TRP A 66 12.97 6.32 11.00
N LYS A 67 11.68 5.98 11.12
CA LYS A 67 11.21 4.96 12.07
C LYS A 67 11.58 3.53 11.62
N SER A 68 11.84 3.30 10.32
CA SER A 68 12.15 1.95 9.83
C SER A 68 13.00 1.95 8.55
N PRO A 69 13.83 0.91 8.35
CA PRO A 69 14.55 0.71 7.08
C PRO A 69 13.62 0.59 5.86
N TYR A 70 12.41 0.05 6.04
CA TYR A 70 11.39 0.06 4.99
C TYR A 70 10.99 1.49 4.60
N GLY A 71 10.64 2.34 5.58
CA GLY A 71 10.31 3.74 5.33
C GLY A 71 11.47 4.48 4.65
N THR A 72 12.70 4.27 5.15
CA THR A 72 13.93 4.83 4.57
C THR A 72 14.11 4.40 3.12
N SER A 73 13.93 3.09 2.81
CA SER A 73 14.07 2.59 1.45
C SER A 73 13.03 3.18 0.49
N LYS A 74 11.78 3.37 0.94
CA LYS A 74 10.73 4.00 0.13
C LYS A 74 11.00 5.50 -0.09
N LYS A 75 11.50 6.21 0.92
CA LYS A 75 11.91 7.60 0.78
C LYS A 75 13.08 7.78 -0.18
N ALA A 76 14.08 6.90 -0.09
CA ALA A 76 15.21 6.88 -1.03
C ALA A 76 14.76 6.56 -2.46
N MET A 77 13.80 5.64 -2.63
CA MET A 77 13.20 5.30 -3.92
C MET A 77 12.54 6.51 -4.58
N GLU A 78 11.82 7.36 -3.83
CA GLU A 78 11.27 8.62 -4.34
C GLU A 78 12.38 9.61 -4.77
N ALA A 79 13.48 9.66 -4.03
CA ALA A 79 14.58 10.57 -4.31
C ALA A 79 15.40 10.21 -5.55
N ILE A 80 15.44 8.93 -5.94
CA ILE A 80 16.17 8.46 -7.13
C ILE A 80 15.29 8.35 -8.39
N ALA A 81 13.99 8.61 -8.28
CA ALA A 81 13.09 8.62 -9.43
C ALA A 81 13.39 9.81 -10.35
N HIS A 82 13.32 9.57 -11.66
CA HIS A 82 13.54 10.60 -12.68
C HIS A 82 12.27 11.43 -12.93
N PRO A 83 12.40 12.66 -13.50
CA PRO A 83 11.24 13.44 -13.91
C PRO A 83 10.29 12.63 -14.81
N GLY A 84 8.99 12.69 -14.53
CA GLY A 84 7.97 11.93 -15.24
C GLY A 84 7.75 10.50 -14.72
N GLN A 85 8.49 10.08 -13.70
CA GLN A 85 8.21 8.85 -12.96
C GLN A 85 7.43 9.18 -11.69
N ILE A 86 6.30 8.49 -11.45
CA ILE A 86 5.34 8.86 -10.43
C ILE A 86 5.29 7.83 -9.32
N GLY A 87 5.53 8.28 -8.09
CA GLY A 87 5.38 7.49 -6.88
C GLY A 87 3.96 7.55 -6.30
N LEU A 88 3.35 6.40 -6.06
CA LEU A 88 2.07 6.30 -5.38
C LEU A 88 2.30 5.84 -3.94
N ARG A 89 2.05 6.73 -2.98
CA ARG A 89 2.20 6.48 -1.54
C ARG A 89 0.98 5.76 -1.01
N PHE A 90 1.01 4.44 -1.05
CA PHE A 90 -0.08 3.63 -0.54
C PHE A 90 -0.15 3.68 0.99
N THR A 91 -1.36 3.80 1.52
CA THR A 91 -1.65 3.59 2.93
C THR A 91 -1.78 2.08 3.23
N THR A 92 -2.58 1.68 4.21
CA THR A 92 -2.72 0.27 4.56
C THR A 92 -3.69 -0.43 3.60
N VAL A 93 -3.15 -1.15 2.62
CA VAL A 93 -3.94 -1.83 1.59
C VAL A 93 -4.61 -3.09 2.15
N PHE A 94 -5.89 -3.29 1.83
CA PHE A 94 -6.63 -4.50 2.14
C PHE A 94 -7.37 -5.05 0.90
N GLY A 95 -7.75 -6.32 0.97
CA GLY A 95 -8.49 -7.01 -0.10
C GLY A 95 -8.14 -8.49 -0.16
N GLU A 96 -8.63 -9.17 -1.20
CA GLU A 96 -8.27 -10.56 -1.46
C GLU A 96 -6.79 -10.73 -1.77
N GLY A 97 -6.20 -11.86 -1.37
CA GLY A 97 -4.78 -12.14 -1.57
C GLY A 97 -3.84 -11.40 -0.62
N ALA A 98 -4.36 -10.58 0.32
CA ALA A 98 -3.53 -9.95 1.33
C ALA A 98 -2.91 -10.99 2.28
N ARG A 99 -1.65 -10.72 2.72
CA ARG A 99 -0.91 -11.63 3.62
C ARG A 99 -1.70 -11.88 4.92
N ASP A 100 -1.64 -13.11 5.45
CA ASP A 100 -2.35 -13.51 6.68
C ASP A 100 -1.97 -12.68 7.93
N THR A 101 -0.80 -12.05 7.91
CA THR A 101 -0.33 -11.17 8.98
C THR A 101 -1.00 -9.79 9.00
N MET A 102 -1.67 -9.40 7.92
CA MET A 102 -2.37 -8.11 7.81
C MET A 102 -3.67 -8.11 8.62
N LEU A 103 -4.03 -6.95 9.15
CA LEU A 103 -5.22 -6.78 10.01
C LEU A 103 -6.49 -7.37 9.38
N MET A 104 -6.82 -6.95 8.16
CA MET A 104 -8.05 -7.37 7.49
C MET A 104 -8.06 -8.87 7.17
N SER A 105 -6.90 -9.47 6.87
CA SER A 105 -6.77 -10.92 6.72
C SER A 105 -6.99 -11.65 8.06
N ARG A 106 -6.46 -11.12 9.15
CA ARG A 106 -6.70 -11.67 10.49
C ARG A 106 -8.17 -11.60 10.90
N ILE A 107 -8.87 -10.50 10.56
CA ILE A 107 -10.31 -10.37 10.78
C ILE A 107 -11.05 -11.45 9.98
N ARG A 108 -10.78 -11.57 8.69
CA ARG A 108 -11.39 -12.60 7.84
C ARG A 108 -11.15 -14.02 8.35
N ASN A 109 -9.92 -14.31 8.80
CA ASN A 109 -9.52 -15.65 9.23
C ASN A 109 -9.84 -15.97 10.69
N GLY A 110 -10.49 -15.06 11.43
CA GLY A 110 -10.81 -15.28 12.84
C GLY A 110 -9.61 -15.31 13.79
N THR A 111 -8.47 -14.70 13.42
CA THR A 111 -7.19 -14.84 14.13
C THR A 111 -6.72 -13.57 14.84
N VAL A 112 -7.61 -12.59 15.05
CA VAL A 112 -7.31 -11.36 15.79
C VAL A 112 -7.09 -11.68 17.27
N LYS A 113 -5.94 -11.30 17.81
CA LYS A 113 -5.56 -11.56 19.21
C LYS A 113 -5.51 -10.31 20.09
N PHE A 114 -5.27 -9.17 19.48
CA PHE A 114 -5.18 -7.85 20.12
C PHE A 114 -5.44 -6.75 19.10
N ALA A 115 -5.71 -5.54 19.59
CA ALA A 115 -5.81 -4.32 18.82
C ALA A 115 -4.76 -3.30 19.26
N THR A 116 -4.58 -2.21 18.51
CA THR A 116 -3.74 -1.06 18.90
C THR A 116 -4.53 0.23 18.73
N GLU A 117 -4.06 1.32 19.33
CA GLU A 117 -4.66 2.65 19.16
C GLU A 117 -4.12 3.42 17.93
N HIS A 118 -3.24 2.80 17.14
CA HIS A 118 -2.77 3.38 15.88
C HIS A 118 -3.93 3.72 14.96
N ILE A 119 -3.83 4.85 14.28
CA ILE A 119 -4.76 5.25 13.24
C ILE A 119 -4.26 4.72 11.90
N ARG A 120 -5.14 4.05 11.17
CA ARG A 120 -4.86 3.51 9.84
C ARG A 120 -5.89 3.98 8.84
N ASP A 121 -5.39 4.54 7.75
CA ASP A 121 -6.16 4.73 6.55
C ASP A 121 -6.11 3.41 5.77
N LEU A 122 -7.23 2.71 5.76
CA LEU A 122 -7.37 1.40 5.13
C LEU A 122 -7.95 1.59 3.73
N ILE A 123 -7.19 1.23 2.70
CA ILE A 123 -7.57 1.40 1.29
C ILE A 123 -7.80 0.04 0.61
N PHE A 124 -8.89 -0.08 -0.15
CA PHE A 124 -9.21 -1.29 -0.89
C PHE A 124 -8.26 -1.48 -2.09
N VAL A 125 -7.87 -2.72 -2.34
CA VAL A 125 -6.87 -3.04 -3.37
C VAL A 125 -7.30 -2.60 -4.79
N GLU A 126 -8.60 -2.69 -5.11
CA GLU A 126 -9.09 -2.24 -6.42
C GLU A 126 -9.05 -0.73 -6.59
N ASP A 127 -9.16 0.03 -5.48
CA ASP A 127 -8.97 1.48 -5.50
C ASP A 127 -7.50 1.85 -5.79
N ILE A 128 -6.53 1.02 -5.35
CA ILE A 128 -5.12 1.15 -5.76
C ILE A 128 -4.98 0.93 -7.27
N VAL A 129 -5.61 -0.13 -7.80
CA VAL A 129 -5.59 -0.43 -9.23
C VAL A 129 -6.19 0.74 -10.03
N SER A 130 -7.33 1.27 -9.60
CA SER A 130 -7.97 2.43 -10.24
C SER A 130 -7.07 3.68 -10.25
N ALA A 131 -6.33 3.92 -9.14
CA ALA A 131 -5.37 5.02 -9.07
C ALA A 131 -4.20 4.84 -10.05
N ILE A 132 -3.65 3.63 -10.17
CA ILE A 132 -2.60 3.31 -11.15
C ILE A 132 -3.11 3.55 -12.58
N MET A 133 -4.32 3.09 -12.89
CA MET A 133 -4.91 3.18 -14.22
C MET A 133 -5.15 4.61 -14.70
N ILE A 134 -5.32 5.59 -13.81
CA ILE A 134 -5.35 7.00 -14.19
C ILE A 134 -4.07 7.38 -14.95
N PHE A 135 -2.91 7.01 -14.44
CA PHE A 135 -1.63 7.35 -15.04
C PHE A 135 -1.32 6.53 -16.29
N VAL A 136 -1.75 5.28 -16.34
CA VAL A 136 -1.67 4.44 -17.53
C VAL A 136 -2.47 5.09 -18.69
N ASN A 137 -3.68 5.56 -18.40
CA ASN A 137 -4.58 6.11 -19.39
C ASN A 137 -4.26 7.57 -19.78
N THR A 138 -3.74 8.39 -18.84
CA THR A 138 -3.50 9.83 -19.07
C THR A 138 -2.03 10.20 -19.22
N GLY A 139 -1.13 9.23 -19.04
CA GLY A 139 0.32 9.45 -19.03
C GLY A 139 0.81 10.13 -17.74
N THR A 140 2.13 10.28 -17.65
CA THR A 140 2.81 10.81 -16.46
C THR A 140 3.34 12.24 -16.65
N LYS A 141 3.29 12.79 -17.85
CA LYS A 141 3.78 14.14 -18.16
C LYS A 141 2.96 15.21 -17.44
N ASN A 142 3.62 16.26 -16.96
CA ASN A 142 3.01 17.40 -16.26
C ASN A 142 2.19 16.99 -15.02
N LYS A 143 2.56 15.90 -14.38
CA LYS A 143 1.99 15.42 -13.11
C LYS A 143 2.93 15.72 -11.94
N ASN A 144 2.39 15.69 -10.72
CA ASN A 144 3.22 15.70 -9.52
C ASN A 144 4.10 14.45 -9.49
N THR A 145 5.23 14.52 -8.81
CA THR A 145 6.16 13.38 -8.70
C THR A 145 5.64 12.28 -7.77
N THR A 146 4.73 12.62 -6.85
CA THR A 146 4.11 11.68 -5.91
C THR A 146 2.65 12.02 -5.66
N TYR A 147 1.84 10.98 -5.37
CA TYR A 147 0.45 11.09 -4.95
C TYR A 147 0.19 10.17 -3.77
N GLU A 148 -0.60 10.63 -2.81
CA GLU A 148 -1.05 9.79 -1.71
C GLU A 148 -2.31 9.03 -2.10
N VAL A 149 -2.29 7.72 -1.90
CA VAL A 149 -3.38 6.81 -2.26
C VAL A 149 -3.90 6.14 -0.99
N GLY A 150 -4.93 6.73 -0.45
CA GLY A 150 -5.68 6.30 0.71
C GLY A 150 -7.07 6.92 0.67
N THR A 151 -7.94 6.52 1.58
CA THR A 151 -9.32 7.06 1.65
C THR A 151 -9.35 8.52 2.10
N GLY A 152 -8.31 8.98 2.80
CA GLY A 152 -8.28 10.24 3.53
C GLY A 152 -9.05 10.18 4.86
N GLN A 153 -9.39 8.97 5.32
CA GLN A 153 -10.12 8.73 6.57
C GLN A 153 -9.36 7.73 7.43
N GLY A 154 -8.64 8.25 8.41
CA GLY A 154 -7.97 7.43 9.40
C GLY A 154 -8.98 6.84 10.40
N THR A 155 -8.81 5.57 10.75
CA THR A 155 -9.63 4.89 11.75
C THR A 155 -8.71 4.15 12.73
N LYS A 156 -9.02 4.19 14.02
CA LYS A 156 -8.28 3.41 15.02
C LYS A 156 -8.41 1.92 14.74
N VAL A 157 -7.30 1.20 14.87
CA VAL A 157 -7.30 -0.27 14.70
C VAL A 157 -8.25 -0.93 15.70
N SER A 158 -8.32 -0.42 16.95
CA SER A 158 -9.27 -0.88 17.97
C SER A 158 -10.73 -0.74 17.52
N ASP A 159 -11.10 0.35 16.84
CA ASP A 159 -12.46 0.57 16.34
C ASP A 159 -12.81 -0.38 15.17
N ILE A 160 -11.87 -0.66 14.28
CA ILE A 160 -12.06 -1.64 13.19
C ILE A 160 -12.24 -3.05 13.74
N VAL A 161 -11.43 -3.43 14.71
CA VAL A 161 -11.47 -4.75 15.36
C VAL A 161 -12.79 -4.93 16.12
N LYS A 162 -13.26 -3.89 16.85
CA LYS A 162 -14.55 -3.89 17.51
C LYS A 162 -15.72 -3.94 16.52
N HIS A 163 -15.65 -3.21 15.41
CA HIS A 163 -16.67 -3.24 14.34
C HIS A 163 -16.82 -4.65 13.75
N ALA A 164 -15.71 -5.38 13.63
CA ALA A 164 -15.71 -6.77 13.18
C ALA A 164 -16.19 -7.79 14.24
N GLY A 165 -16.68 -7.33 15.40
CA GLY A 165 -17.24 -8.17 16.46
C GLY A 165 -16.23 -8.77 17.42
N TYR A 166 -14.95 -8.35 17.39
CA TYR A 166 -13.94 -8.86 18.32
C TYR A 166 -13.88 -8.03 19.59
N ASN A 167 -13.79 -8.73 20.72
CA ASN A 167 -13.49 -8.16 22.04
C ASN A 167 -12.14 -8.69 22.52
N VAL A 168 -11.08 -7.97 22.17
CA VAL A 168 -9.68 -8.35 22.44
C VAL A 168 -8.96 -7.22 23.19
N PRO A 169 -7.87 -7.52 23.93
CA PRO A 169 -7.11 -6.48 24.63
C PRO A 169 -6.46 -5.51 23.67
N THR A 170 -6.34 -4.26 24.09
CA THR A 170 -5.52 -3.25 23.42
C THR A 170 -4.08 -3.38 23.90
N GLN A 171 -3.14 -3.30 22.97
CA GLN A 171 -1.70 -3.30 23.22
C GLN A 171 -1.05 -2.06 22.61
N GLU A 172 0.09 -1.68 23.13
CA GLU A 172 0.91 -0.63 22.51
C GLU A 172 1.31 -1.04 21.09
N GLY A 173 1.35 -0.04 20.20
CA GLY A 173 1.86 -0.21 18.85
C GLY A 173 3.38 -0.35 18.85
N GLN A 174 3.95 -0.65 17.69
CA GLN A 174 5.41 -0.71 17.55
C GLN A 174 5.96 0.67 17.16
N ASP A 175 7.05 1.10 17.78
CA ASP A 175 7.72 2.37 17.51
C ASP A 175 8.18 2.52 16.04
N ALA A 176 8.43 1.41 15.37
CA ALA A 176 8.81 1.38 13.97
C ALA A 176 7.66 1.76 13.01
N GLU A 177 6.43 1.81 13.49
CA GLU A 177 5.26 2.18 12.72
C GLU A 177 4.84 3.63 13.03
N ALA A 178 4.26 4.33 12.06
CA ALA A 178 3.68 5.64 12.29
C ALA A 178 2.40 5.51 13.16
N ASP A 179 2.14 6.48 14.02
CA ASP A 179 0.94 6.51 14.86
C ASP A 179 -0.33 6.72 14.01
N ASP A 180 -0.20 7.55 12.98
CA ASP A 180 -1.24 7.86 12.00
C ASP A 180 -0.63 7.83 10.59
N ASN A 181 -1.31 7.16 9.66
CA ASN A 181 -0.93 7.11 8.25
C ASN A 181 -2.03 7.63 7.30
N THR A 182 -2.92 8.49 7.80
CA THR A 182 -4.00 9.06 7.01
C THR A 182 -3.46 9.85 5.82
N ALA A 183 -3.94 9.52 4.63
CA ALA A 183 -3.49 10.14 3.39
C ALA A 183 -4.11 11.52 3.16
N ASN A 184 -3.35 12.42 2.58
CA ASN A 184 -3.89 13.59 1.89
C ASN A 184 -4.06 13.30 0.39
N ASN A 185 -5.19 12.75 0.01
CA ASN A 185 -5.47 12.33 -1.37
C ASN A 185 -6.01 13.47 -2.27
N SER A 186 -5.95 14.73 -1.84
CA SER A 186 -6.52 15.89 -2.54
C SER A 186 -6.01 16.02 -3.98
N GLU A 187 -4.71 15.83 -4.22
CA GLU A 187 -4.10 15.93 -5.56
C GLU A 187 -4.55 14.79 -6.48
N LEU A 188 -4.73 13.58 -5.94
CA LEU A 188 -5.23 12.45 -6.72
C LEU A 188 -6.72 12.63 -7.06
N ARG A 189 -7.51 13.20 -6.13
CA ARG A 189 -8.92 13.54 -6.37
C ARG A 189 -9.11 14.57 -7.48
N LYS A 190 -8.19 15.52 -7.64
CA LYS A 190 -8.23 16.48 -8.77
C LYS A 190 -8.10 15.79 -10.13
N LEU A 191 -7.53 14.58 -10.18
CA LEU A 191 -7.47 13.75 -11.38
C LEU A 191 -8.73 12.89 -11.60
N GLY A 192 -9.78 13.08 -10.79
CA GLY A 192 -11.05 12.35 -10.88
C GLY A 192 -11.08 11.05 -10.08
N TRP A 193 -10.01 10.69 -9.36
CA TRP A 193 -10.00 9.49 -8.54
C TRP A 193 -10.80 9.64 -7.24
N LYS A 194 -11.44 8.56 -6.82
CA LYS A 194 -12.10 8.46 -5.52
C LYS A 194 -12.11 6.99 -5.05
N PRO A 195 -11.94 6.74 -3.74
CA PRO A 195 -12.10 5.40 -3.19
C PRO A 195 -13.56 4.96 -3.26
N THR A 196 -13.78 3.66 -3.41
CA THR A 196 -15.11 3.05 -3.63
C THR A 196 -15.60 2.23 -2.46
N LEU A 197 -14.71 1.67 -1.63
CA LEU A 197 -15.07 0.75 -0.56
C LEU A 197 -14.28 1.03 0.72
N THR A 198 -14.97 1.23 1.83
CA THR A 198 -14.36 1.38 3.14
C THR A 198 -14.07 0.01 3.79
N ALA A 199 -13.15 -0.01 4.74
CA ALA A 199 -12.83 -1.23 5.49
C ALA A 199 -14.03 -1.77 6.28
N LYS A 200 -14.89 -0.88 6.83
CA LYS A 200 -16.10 -1.28 7.55
C LYS A 200 -17.12 -1.91 6.62
N GLU A 201 -17.42 -1.29 5.48
CA GLU A 201 -18.31 -1.86 4.47
C GLU A 201 -17.82 -3.23 3.99
N TRP A 202 -16.51 -3.38 3.77
CA TRP A 202 -15.93 -4.68 3.38
C TRP A 202 -16.12 -5.74 4.46
N ILE A 203 -15.96 -5.39 5.75
CA ILE A 203 -16.22 -6.29 6.88
C ILE A 203 -17.69 -6.70 6.89
N ASP A 204 -18.61 -5.75 6.75
CA ASP A 204 -20.05 -6.01 6.78
C ASP A 204 -20.47 -6.95 5.64
N ILE A 205 -19.96 -6.72 4.42
CA ILE A 205 -20.18 -7.62 3.27
C ILE A 205 -19.69 -9.04 3.57
N ARG A 206 -18.50 -9.19 4.17
CA ARG A 206 -17.92 -10.50 4.49
C ARG A 206 -18.69 -11.22 5.56
N ILE A 207 -19.09 -10.54 6.63
CA ILE A 207 -19.94 -11.14 7.66
C ILE A 207 -21.26 -11.62 7.07
N ALA A 208 -21.89 -10.84 6.19
CA ALA A 208 -23.12 -11.22 5.52
C ALA A 208 -22.94 -12.45 4.63
N VAL A 209 -21.87 -12.53 3.83
CA VAL A 209 -21.55 -13.68 2.97
C VAL A 209 -21.31 -14.94 3.81
N ASP A 210 -20.51 -14.85 4.88
CA ASP A 210 -20.25 -15.99 5.76
C ASP A 210 -21.51 -16.49 6.45
N TYR A 211 -22.42 -15.58 6.83
CA TYR A 211 -23.72 -15.94 7.40
C TYR A 211 -24.59 -16.68 6.38
N THR A 212 -24.67 -16.20 5.14
CA THR A 212 -25.44 -16.82 4.06
C THR A 212 -24.90 -18.22 3.72
N ASN A 213 -23.58 -18.39 3.67
CA ASN A 213 -22.94 -19.67 3.40
C ASN A 213 -23.26 -20.70 4.49
N ARG A 214 -23.27 -20.30 5.77
CA ARG A 214 -23.62 -21.19 6.89
C ARG A 214 -25.09 -21.63 6.87
N LEU A 215 -26.00 -20.78 6.38
CA LEU A 215 -27.42 -21.12 6.24
C LEU A 215 -27.69 -22.05 5.04
N GLY A 216 -26.82 -22.07 4.04
CA GLY A 216 -26.92 -22.91 2.85
C GLY A 216 -26.31 -24.30 3.01
N GLU A 217 -25.59 -24.60 4.10
CA GLU A 217 -25.09 -25.96 4.36
C GLU A 217 -26.25 -26.86 4.85
N PRO A 218 -26.57 -27.98 4.12
CA PRO A 218 -27.54 -28.91 4.61
C PRO A 218 -27.08 -29.56 5.92
N LYS A 219 -27.96 -29.59 6.93
CA LYS A 219 -27.72 -30.24 8.22
C LYS A 219 -27.66 -31.75 8.05
#